data_867e5b1fafaea756584e24d3b6a734b7
#
_entry.id   867e5b1fafaea756584e24d3b6a734b7
#
_cell.length_a   1.000
_cell.length_b   1.000
_cell.length_c   1.000
_cell.angle_alpha   90.00
_cell.angle_beta   90.00
_cell.angle_gamma   90.00
#
_symmetry.space_group_name_H-M   'P 1'
#
loop_
_entity.id
_entity.type
_entity.pdbx_description
1 polymer ?
#
loop_
_entity_poly.entity_id
_entity_poly.type
_entity_poly.pdbx_seq_one_letter_code
_entity_poly.pdbx_strand_id
1 'polypeptide(L)'
;MKLLNTILWISIFNITFIPIAVRANTCFMLDDNGNSINLGHLCQNSETNSRPTIKNTSNQTQSISDGVQIIPINYRRAGIPVIDVKFNDQYIFEMMLDTGASGVVITQAMAKKLRVHHTETVLVSTPSSNSFKMPAGYVRSLGVGKLTHKNTYVITSPTMDMGLLGQSFFSQYDITIKRDVVEFRER
;
A
#
# COMPACT_ATOMS: atom_id res chain seq x y z
N MET A 1 -33.10 75.73 7.11
CA MET A 1 -32.25 74.61 6.69
C MET A 1 -32.22 73.60 7.81
N LYS A 2 -32.97 72.48 7.71
CA LYS A 2 -33.04 71.43 8.73
C LYS A 2 -32.36 70.19 8.11
N LEU A 3 -31.22 69.80 8.71
CA LEU A 3 -30.52 68.57 8.38
C LEU A 3 -31.21 67.40 9.12
N LEU A 4 -31.75 66.47 8.33
CA LEU A 4 -32.34 65.22 8.83
C LEU A 4 -31.23 64.15 8.97
N ASN A 5 -30.97 63.78 10.22
CA ASN A 5 -30.05 62.67 10.52
C ASN A 5 -30.81 61.37 10.45
N THR A 6 -30.53 60.55 9.42
CA THR A 6 -31.09 59.19 9.27
C THR A 6 -30.10 58.22 9.91
N ILE A 7 -30.43 57.65 11.06
CA ILE A 7 -29.65 56.59 11.75
C ILE A 7 -30.04 55.28 11.09
N LEU A 8 -29.09 54.65 10.38
CA LEU A 8 -29.22 53.32 9.78
C LEU A 8 -28.89 52.24 10.84
N TRP A 9 -29.91 51.51 11.26
CA TRP A 9 -29.71 50.34 12.16
C TRP A 9 -29.22 49.17 11.31
N ILE A 10 -27.95 48.73 11.50
CA ILE A 10 -27.39 47.50 10.91
C ILE A 10 -27.67 46.39 11.92
N SER A 11 -28.63 45.52 11.59
CA SER A 11 -28.87 44.28 12.30
C SER A 11 -27.78 43.27 11.94
N ILE A 12 -26.89 42.99 12.85
CA ILE A 12 -25.88 41.91 12.71
C ILE A 12 -26.59 40.58 12.99
N PHE A 13 -26.86 39.84 11.89
CA PHE A 13 -27.38 38.50 11.98
C PHE A 13 -26.23 37.53 12.27
N ASN A 14 -26.12 37.08 13.55
CA ASN A 14 -25.17 36.05 13.94
C ASN A 14 -25.62 34.70 13.38
N ILE A 15 -25.00 34.27 12.28
CA ILE A 15 -25.14 32.91 11.75
C ILE A 15 -24.22 31.99 12.56
N THR A 16 -24.78 31.27 13.53
CA THR A 16 -24.09 30.19 14.23
C THR A 16 -23.93 29.01 13.28
N PHE A 17 -22.71 28.80 12.77
CA PHE A 17 -22.33 27.58 12.08
C PHE A 17 -22.30 26.41 13.06
N ILE A 18 -23.30 25.54 12.99
CA ILE A 18 -23.28 24.24 13.68
C ILE A 18 -22.48 23.29 12.78
N PRO A 19 -21.31 22.77 13.21
CA PRO A 19 -20.61 21.76 12.44
C PRO A 19 -21.44 20.48 12.44
N ILE A 20 -22.00 20.11 11.28
CA ILE A 20 -22.59 18.78 11.07
C ILE A 20 -21.43 17.79 11.02
N ALA A 21 -21.23 17.04 12.08
CA ALA A 21 -20.31 15.90 12.09
C ALA A 21 -20.87 14.81 11.17
N VAL A 22 -20.39 14.78 9.94
CA VAL A 22 -20.66 13.68 9.01
C VAL A 22 -19.89 12.45 9.53
N ARG A 23 -20.57 11.54 10.21
CA ARG A 23 -20.05 10.20 10.51
C ARG A 23 -20.10 9.39 9.22
N ALA A 24 -19.01 9.39 8.47
CA ALA A 24 -18.81 8.51 7.33
C ALA A 24 -18.38 7.11 7.82
N ASN A 25 -19.32 6.33 8.37
CA ASN A 25 -19.13 4.92 8.70
C ASN A 25 -20.22 4.08 8.03
N THR A 26 -20.31 4.17 6.71
CA THR A 26 -21.14 3.25 5.94
C THR A 26 -20.23 2.37 5.11
N CYS A 27 -19.91 1.18 5.65
CA CYS A 27 -19.29 0.10 4.91
C CYS A 27 -20.38 -0.59 4.12
N PHE A 28 -20.39 -0.46 2.80
CA PHE A 28 -21.35 -1.07 1.90
C PHE A 28 -20.70 -1.52 0.60
N MET A 29 -21.27 -2.52 -0.05
CA MET A 29 -20.97 -2.88 -1.44
C MET A 29 -22.22 -2.73 -2.31
N LEU A 30 -22.04 -2.58 -3.60
CA LEU A 30 -23.13 -2.60 -4.56
C LEU A 30 -23.20 -4.01 -5.19
N ASP A 31 -24.42 -4.53 -5.35
CA ASP A 31 -24.66 -5.74 -6.13
C ASP A 31 -24.67 -5.42 -7.63
N ASP A 32 -24.78 -6.44 -8.48
CA ASP A 32 -24.79 -6.31 -9.95
C ASP A 32 -25.97 -5.49 -10.48
N ASN A 33 -26.99 -5.24 -9.65
CA ASN A 33 -28.17 -4.42 -9.95
C ASN A 33 -28.07 -2.99 -9.40
N GLY A 34 -26.94 -2.64 -8.74
CA GLY A 34 -26.70 -1.33 -8.16
C GLY A 34 -27.33 -1.10 -6.79
N ASN A 35 -27.84 -2.14 -6.12
CA ASN A 35 -28.39 -2.03 -4.77
C ASN A 35 -27.26 -2.06 -3.73
N SER A 36 -27.36 -1.22 -2.70
CA SER A 36 -26.36 -1.18 -1.63
C SER A 36 -26.62 -2.27 -0.59
N ILE A 37 -25.61 -3.11 -0.36
CA ILE A 37 -25.57 -4.12 0.70
C ILE A 37 -24.76 -3.56 1.86
N ASN A 38 -25.37 -3.43 3.05
CA ASN A 38 -24.70 -2.92 4.24
C ASN A 38 -23.74 -3.99 4.82
N LEU A 39 -22.47 -3.68 4.88
CA LEU A 39 -21.41 -4.53 5.45
C LEU A 39 -20.91 -4.04 6.82
N GLY A 40 -21.66 -3.18 7.49
CA GLY A 40 -21.26 -2.56 8.76
C GLY A 40 -20.77 -3.56 9.82
N HIS A 41 -21.32 -4.77 9.84
CA HIS A 41 -20.90 -5.84 10.76
C HIS A 41 -19.52 -6.43 10.45
N LEU A 42 -19.03 -6.28 9.21
CA LEU A 42 -17.69 -6.71 8.79
C LEU A 42 -16.64 -5.62 8.96
N CYS A 43 -17.07 -4.37 9.11
CA CYS A 43 -16.21 -3.19 9.20
C CYS A 43 -16.15 -2.57 10.61
N GLN A 44 -16.73 -3.23 11.62
CA GLN A 44 -16.62 -2.80 13.02
C GLN A 44 -15.22 -3.14 13.53
N ASN A 45 -14.34 -2.13 13.55
CA ASN A 45 -13.12 -2.19 14.34
C ASN A 45 -13.50 -2.13 15.82
N SER A 46 -13.28 -3.21 16.55
CA SER A 46 -13.37 -3.24 18.01
C SER A 46 -12.25 -2.37 18.58
N GLU A 47 -12.57 -1.13 18.92
CA GLU A 47 -11.74 -0.32 19.80
C GLU A 47 -11.81 -0.91 21.21
N THR A 48 -10.84 -1.73 21.57
CA THR A 48 -10.50 -2.01 22.95
C THR A 48 -9.16 -1.38 23.27
N ASN A 49 -9.23 -0.26 23.99
CA ASN A 49 -8.09 0.38 24.64
C ASN A 49 -7.39 -0.61 25.57
N SER A 50 -6.17 -0.97 25.24
CA SER A 50 -5.17 -1.43 26.20
C SER A 50 -3.80 -1.08 25.65
N ARG A 51 -3.21 -0.03 26.18
CA ARG A 51 -1.85 0.43 25.90
C ARG A 51 -0.86 -0.40 26.72
N PRO A 52 -0.08 -1.30 26.11
CA PRO A 52 1.12 -1.81 26.75
C PRO A 52 2.29 -0.87 26.43
N THR A 53 2.93 -0.40 27.47
CA THR A 53 4.22 0.32 27.42
C THR A 53 5.26 -0.62 26.82
N ILE A 54 5.70 -0.38 25.61
CA ILE A 54 6.78 -1.15 24.98
C ILE A 54 8.10 -0.46 25.29
N LYS A 55 8.93 -1.15 26.09
CA LYS A 55 10.35 -0.84 26.21
C LYS A 55 11.02 -1.14 24.88
N ASN A 56 11.65 -0.14 24.29
CA ASN A 56 12.52 -0.28 23.13
C ASN A 56 13.67 -1.25 23.48
N THR A 57 13.70 -2.37 22.81
CA THR A 57 14.93 -3.17 22.65
C THR A 57 15.02 -3.53 21.19
N SER A 58 15.90 -2.84 20.50
CA SER A 58 16.31 -3.10 19.12
C SER A 58 17.09 -4.40 19.06
N ASN A 59 16.43 -5.50 18.70
CA ASN A 59 17.03 -6.69 18.11
C ASN A 59 15.91 -7.43 17.38
N GLN A 60 15.69 -7.09 16.10
CA GLN A 60 14.80 -7.87 15.24
C GLN A 60 15.52 -9.18 14.87
N THR A 61 15.42 -10.16 15.75
CA THR A 61 15.76 -11.53 15.41
C THR A 61 14.67 -12.08 14.51
N GLN A 62 14.94 -12.19 13.21
CA GLN A 62 14.09 -12.91 12.28
C GLN A 62 14.07 -14.37 12.69
N SER A 63 13.00 -14.79 13.38
CA SER A 63 12.84 -16.17 13.84
C SER A 63 12.35 -17.04 12.67
N ILE A 64 13.10 -18.10 12.36
CA ILE A 64 12.62 -19.21 11.53
C ILE A 64 11.96 -20.19 12.50
N SER A 65 10.66 -20.34 12.43
CA SER A 65 9.93 -21.45 12.99
C SER A 65 9.45 -22.32 11.83
N ASP A 66 9.94 -23.55 11.75
CA ASP A 66 9.47 -24.61 10.83
C ASP A 66 9.31 -24.21 9.35
N GLY A 67 10.36 -23.64 8.73
CA GLY A 67 10.33 -23.29 7.30
C GLY A 67 9.49 -22.05 6.94
N VAL A 68 9.02 -21.29 7.94
CA VAL A 68 8.29 -20.05 7.74
C VAL A 68 9.20 -18.84 7.90
N GLN A 69 9.26 -17.99 6.88
CA GLN A 69 9.94 -16.70 6.96
C GLN A 69 8.94 -15.63 7.38
N ILE A 70 9.17 -15.00 8.54
CA ILE A 70 8.32 -13.93 9.08
C ILE A 70 8.93 -12.59 8.73
N ILE A 71 8.16 -11.75 8.02
CA ILE A 71 8.59 -10.43 7.53
C ILE A 71 7.72 -9.35 8.18
N PRO A 72 8.33 -8.36 8.85
CA PRO A 72 7.58 -7.23 9.39
C PRO A 72 6.90 -6.42 8.30
N ILE A 73 5.70 -5.93 8.59
CA ILE A 73 5.03 -4.91 7.79
C ILE A 73 5.45 -3.55 8.34
N ASN A 74 6.13 -2.73 7.53
CA ASN A 74 6.57 -1.40 7.95
C ASN A 74 5.35 -0.50 8.22
N TYR A 75 4.40 -0.50 7.30
CA TYR A 75 3.11 0.16 7.39
C TYR A 75 2.17 -0.39 6.30
N ARG A 76 0.95 0.17 6.23
CA ARG A 76 0.00 -0.15 5.15
C ARG A 76 -0.34 1.11 4.36
N ARG A 77 -0.35 0.96 3.04
CA ARG A 77 -0.79 1.99 2.11
C ARG A 77 -2.09 1.52 1.45
N ALA A 78 -3.18 2.25 1.69
CA ALA A 78 -4.54 1.83 1.26
C ALA A 78 -4.88 0.37 1.66
N GLY A 79 -4.48 -0.06 2.86
CA GLY A 79 -4.69 -1.42 3.36
C GLY A 79 -3.67 -2.46 2.89
N ILE A 80 -2.89 -2.19 1.84
CA ILE A 80 -1.88 -3.09 1.29
C ILE A 80 -0.60 -3.03 2.15
N PRO A 81 -0.03 -4.18 2.56
CA PRO A 81 1.22 -4.21 3.31
C PRO A 81 2.39 -3.61 2.52
N VAL A 82 3.22 -2.82 3.20
CA VAL A 82 4.51 -2.34 2.70
C VAL A 82 5.61 -3.01 3.50
N ILE A 83 6.54 -3.64 2.79
CA ILE A 83 7.65 -4.41 3.36
C ILE A 83 8.97 -4.01 2.72
N ASP A 84 10.06 -4.32 3.39
CA ASP A 84 11.41 -4.12 2.87
C ASP A 84 11.79 -5.24 1.89
N VAL A 85 12.22 -4.84 0.70
CA VAL A 85 12.71 -5.73 -0.36
C VAL A 85 14.15 -5.36 -0.71
N LYS A 86 15.04 -6.35 -0.64
CA LYS A 86 16.46 -6.18 -0.95
C LYS A 86 16.73 -6.51 -2.41
N PHE A 87 17.40 -5.61 -3.11
CA PHE A 87 17.81 -5.78 -4.50
C PHE A 87 19.33 -5.85 -4.60
N ASN A 88 19.82 -6.75 -5.45
CA ASN A 88 21.24 -6.91 -5.77
C ASN A 88 22.14 -7.08 -4.54
N ASP A 89 21.58 -7.65 -3.45
CA ASP A 89 22.20 -7.88 -2.15
C ASP A 89 22.64 -6.61 -1.40
N GLN A 90 22.31 -5.43 -1.93
CA GLN A 90 22.81 -4.14 -1.46
C GLN A 90 21.71 -3.10 -1.17
N TYR A 91 20.72 -2.96 -2.05
CA TYR A 91 19.74 -1.89 -1.98
C TYR A 91 18.44 -2.38 -1.35
N ILE A 92 17.96 -1.68 -0.33
CA ILE A 92 16.66 -1.95 0.29
C ILE A 92 15.68 -0.88 -0.19
N PHE A 93 14.51 -1.32 -0.66
CA PHE A 93 13.39 -0.46 -1.01
C PHE A 93 12.12 -0.96 -0.36
N GLU A 94 11.31 -0.03 0.09
CA GLU A 94 9.94 -0.34 0.50
C GLU A 94 9.08 -0.63 -0.72
N MET A 95 8.35 -1.74 -0.69
CA MET A 95 7.47 -2.15 -1.78
C MET A 95 6.12 -2.63 -1.23
N MET A 96 5.06 -2.37 -1.97
CA MET A 96 3.75 -2.97 -1.67
C MET A 96 3.74 -4.45 -2.03
N LEU A 97 3.26 -5.29 -1.11
CA LEU A 97 2.98 -6.70 -1.38
C LEU A 97 1.64 -6.78 -2.10
N ASP A 98 1.68 -6.84 -3.41
CA ASP A 98 0.49 -6.79 -4.26
C ASP A 98 0.13 -8.17 -4.81
N THR A 99 -0.86 -8.82 -4.22
CA THR A 99 -1.34 -10.14 -4.64
C THR A 99 -2.08 -10.11 -5.99
N GLY A 100 -2.51 -8.94 -6.44
CA GLY A 100 -3.15 -8.73 -7.75
C GLY A 100 -2.16 -8.47 -8.89
N ALA A 101 -0.90 -8.15 -8.59
CA ALA A 101 0.13 -7.94 -9.60
C ALA A 101 0.74 -9.28 -10.03
N SER A 102 0.82 -9.53 -11.36
CA SER A 102 1.45 -10.74 -11.92
C SER A 102 2.96 -10.73 -11.74
N GLY A 103 3.61 -9.57 -11.77
CA GLY A 103 5.06 -9.41 -11.77
C GLY A 103 5.58 -8.44 -10.73
N VAL A 104 6.89 -8.36 -10.64
CA VAL A 104 7.57 -7.32 -9.86
C VAL A 104 7.63 -6.04 -10.68
N VAL A 105 7.06 -4.97 -10.16
CA VAL A 105 7.10 -3.64 -10.78
C VAL A 105 7.97 -2.74 -9.93
N ILE A 106 8.95 -2.09 -10.55
CA ILE A 106 9.82 -1.11 -9.89
C ILE A 106 9.56 0.30 -10.43
N THR A 107 9.87 1.30 -9.64
CA THR A 107 9.78 2.69 -10.07
C THR A 107 10.95 3.05 -10.99
N GLN A 108 10.82 4.15 -11.74
CA GLN A 108 11.91 4.67 -12.56
C GLN A 108 13.15 5.05 -11.72
N ALA A 109 12.93 5.59 -10.51
CA ALA A 109 14.00 5.91 -9.57
C ALA A 109 14.76 4.66 -9.11
N MET A 110 14.04 3.56 -8.80
CA MET A 110 14.63 2.26 -8.48
C MET A 110 15.43 1.72 -9.66
N ALA A 111 14.85 1.69 -10.86
CA ALA A 111 15.54 1.21 -12.07
C ALA A 111 16.86 1.95 -12.32
N LYS A 112 16.86 3.27 -12.17
CA LYS A 112 18.08 4.11 -12.27
C LYS A 112 19.11 3.76 -11.19
N LYS A 113 18.68 3.63 -9.93
CA LYS A 113 19.56 3.28 -8.80
C LYS A 113 20.17 1.89 -8.96
N LEU A 114 19.38 0.93 -9.43
CA LEU A 114 19.78 -0.46 -9.66
C LEU A 114 20.56 -0.64 -10.97
N ARG A 115 20.61 0.38 -11.82
CA ARG A 115 21.19 0.34 -13.17
C ARG A 115 20.60 -0.78 -14.02
N VAL A 116 19.27 -0.88 -14.00
CA VAL A 116 18.56 -1.91 -14.77
C VAL A 116 18.77 -1.67 -16.26
N HIS A 117 19.30 -2.69 -16.93
CA HIS A 117 19.35 -2.69 -18.38
C HIS A 117 18.02 -3.22 -18.92
N HIS A 118 17.26 -2.35 -19.58
CA HIS A 118 15.99 -2.74 -20.19
C HIS A 118 16.25 -3.50 -21.47
N THR A 119 15.79 -4.74 -21.56
CA THR A 119 16.01 -5.64 -22.69
C THR A 119 14.81 -5.70 -23.63
N GLU A 120 13.64 -5.32 -23.14
CA GLU A 120 12.39 -5.37 -23.91
C GLU A 120 11.37 -4.36 -23.39
N THR A 121 10.25 -4.28 -24.12
CA THR A 121 9.06 -3.51 -23.74
C THR A 121 7.87 -4.45 -23.70
N VAL A 122 7.16 -4.47 -22.57
CA VAL A 122 6.00 -5.34 -22.35
C VAL A 122 4.71 -4.53 -22.30
N LEU A 123 3.61 -5.17 -22.67
CA LEU A 123 2.27 -4.63 -22.49
C LEU A 123 1.75 -5.03 -21.11
N VAL A 124 1.45 -4.03 -20.28
CA VAL A 124 0.86 -4.22 -18.95
C VAL A 124 -0.57 -3.73 -18.99
N SER A 125 -1.50 -4.58 -18.60
CA SER A 125 -2.92 -4.26 -18.51
C SER A 125 -3.32 -4.09 -17.04
N THR A 126 -4.21 -3.14 -16.77
CA THR A 126 -4.87 -2.97 -15.47
C THR A 126 -6.38 -3.10 -15.63
N PRO A 127 -7.14 -3.48 -14.59
CA PRO A 127 -8.59 -3.61 -14.69
C PRO A 127 -9.32 -2.35 -15.14
N SER A 128 -8.74 -1.18 -14.88
CA SER A 128 -9.35 0.13 -15.14
C SER A 128 -8.84 0.83 -16.39
N SER A 129 -7.92 0.24 -17.16
CA SER A 129 -7.21 0.96 -18.20
C SER A 129 -6.68 0.05 -19.31
N ASN A 130 -6.56 0.64 -20.49
CA ASN A 130 -5.92 0.02 -21.65
C ASN A 130 -4.47 -0.36 -21.36
N SER A 131 -3.95 -1.29 -22.16
CA SER A 131 -2.56 -1.76 -22.06
C SER A 131 -1.55 -0.63 -22.21
N PHE A 132 -0.60 -0.57 -21.29
CA PHE A 132 0.54 0.35 -21.33
C PHE A 132 1.79 -0.37 -21.76
N LYS A 133 2.62 0.30 -22.57
CA LYS A 133 3.96 -0.17 -22.87
C LYS A 133 4.91 0.24 -21.74
N MET A 134 5.53 -0.73 -21.09
CA MET A 134 6.51 -0.48 -20.02
C MET A 134 7.83 -1.20 -20.33
N PRO A 135 8.99 -0.53 -20.11
CA PRO A 135 10.28 -1.18 -20.26
C PRO A 135 10.48 -2.25 -19.18
N ALA A 136 11.13 -3.35 -19.56
CA ALA A 136 11.41 -4.46 -18.66
C ALA A 136 12.85 -4.93 -18.82
N GLY A 137 13.37 -5.60 -17.78
CA GLY A 137 14.73 -6.12 -17.74
C GLY A 137 14.94 -6.98 -16.51
N TYR A 138 16.20 -7.16 -16.12
CA TYR A 138 16.57 -8.06 -15.04
C TYR A 138 17.37 -7.35 -13.95
N VAL A 139 17.16 -7.75 -12.70
CA VAL A 139 18.04 -7.46 -11.57
C VAL A 139 18.79 -8.72 -11.17
N ARG A 140 19.99 -8.58 -10.60
CA ARG A 140 20.82 -9.73 -10.21
C ARG A 140 20.16 -10.60 -9.15
N SER A 141 19.58 -9.94 -8.13
CA SER A 141 18.83 -10.63 -7.08
C SER A 141 17.73 -9.74 -6.52
N LEU A 142 16.68 -10.36 -6.02
CA LEU A 142 15.59 -9.77 -5.27
C LEU A 142 15.29 -10.68 -4.07
N GLY A 143 15.25 -10.11 -2.88
CA GLY A 143 15.07 -10.87 -1.64
C GLY A 143 14.15 -10.19 -0.64
N VAL A 144 13.48 -11.02 0.15
CA VAL A 144 12.64 -10.65 1.28
C VAL A 144 13.07 -11.49 2.48
N GLY A 145 13.61 -10.86 3.51
CA GLY A 145 14.24 -11.59 4.60
C GLY A 145 15.39 -12.47 4.11
N LYS A 146 15.24 -13.80 4.28
CA LYS A 146 16.22 -14.80 3.80
C LYS A 146 15.87 -15.38 2.42
N LEU A 147 14.65 -15.15 1.95
CA LEU A 147 14.21 -15.59 0.63
C LEU A 147 14.88 -14.74 -0.43
N THR A 148 15.51 -15.38 -1.42
CA THR A 148 16.21 -14.66 -2.48
C THR A 148 16.04 -15.36 -3.82
N HIS A 149 15.59 -14.59 -4.80
CA HIS A 149 15.53 -15.01 -6.21
C HIS A 149 16.66 -14.34 -6.98
N LYS A 150 17.39 -15.10 -7.76
CA LYS A 150 18.44 -14.58 -8.64
C LYS A 150 17.87 -14.32 -10.03
N ASN A 151 18.51 -13.40 -10.76
CA ASN A 151 18.14 -13.04 -12.13
C ASN A 151 16.63 -12.77 -12.28
N THR A 152 16.13 -11.86 -11.42
CA THR A 152 14.70 -11.60 -11.32
C THR A 152 14.26 -10.61 -12.38
N TYR A 153 13.22 -10.98 -13.12
CA TYR A 153 12.57 -10.12 -14.12
C TYR A 153 11.78 -9.01 -13.44
N VAL A 154 11.95 -7.78 -13.90
CA VAL A 154 11.28 -6.60 -13.35
C VAL A 154 10.75 -5.70 -14.46
N ILE A 155 9.59 -5.11 -14.23
CA ILE A 155 8.96 -4.13 -15.11
C ILE A 155 9.15 -2.76 -14.49
N THR A 156 9.53 -1.76 -15.29
CA THR A 156 9.74 -0.39 -14.80
C THR A 156 8.54 0.47 -15.12
N SER A 157 7.86 0.96 -14.09
CA SER A 157 6.76 1.91 -14.25
C SER A 157 7.29 3.35 -14.29
N PRO A 158 6.92 4.14 -15.29
CA PRO A 158 7.29 5.54 -15.37
C PRO A 158 6.49 6.45 -14.42
N THR A 159 5.35 5.99 -13.92
CA THR A 159 4.38 6.82 -13.18
C THR A 159 4.21 6.43 -11.72
N MET A 160 4.63 5.23 -11.32
CA MET A 160 4.49 4.77 -9.93
C MET A 160 5.54 5.41 -9.04
N ASP A 161 5.15 5.76 -7.82
CA ASP A 161 6.01 6.30 -6.76
C ASP A 161 6.55 5.22 -5.81
N MET A 162 5.96 4.00 -5.85
CA MET A 162 6.38 2.85 -5.06
C MET A 162 6.34 1.57 -5.90
N GLY A 163 7.26 0.65 -5.65
CA GLY A 163 7.30 -0.65 -6.34
C GLY A 163 6.22 -1.61 -5.84
N LEU A 164 5.91 -2.60 -6.69
CA LEU A 164 5.01 -3.72 -6.36
C LEU A 164 5.79 -5.02 -6.35
N LEU A 165 5.66 -5.77 -5.27
CA LEU A 165 6.13 -7.14 -5.17
C LEU A 165 4.95 -8.06 -5.52
N GLY A 166 4.96 -8.63 -6.72
CA GLY A 166 3.86 -9.42 -7.26
C GLY A 166 4.13 -10.92 -7.32
N GLN A 167 3.20 -11.64 -7.97
CA GLN A 167 3.14 -13.11 -8.02
C GLN A 167 4.44 -13.76 -8.52
N SER A 168 5.16 -13.15 -9.47
CA SER A 168 6.42 -13.72 -9.97
C SER A 168 7.50 -13.91 -8.89
N PHE A 169 7.39 -13.21 -7.75
CA PHE A 169 8.23 -13.46 -6.61
C PHE A 169 7.65 -14.52 -5.68
N PHE A 170 6.39 -14.35 -5.26
CA PHE A 170 5.86 -15.15 -4.16
C PHE A 170 5.01 -16.35 -4.58
N SER A 171 4.85 -16.63 -5.89
CA SER A 171 4.10 -17.80 -6.36
C SER A 171 4.65 -19.16 -5.88
N GLN A 172 5.91 -19.20 -5.44
CA GLN A 172 6.54 -20.41 -4.88
C GLN A 172 6.26 -20.59 -3.38
N TYR A 173 5.59 -19.63 -2.75
CA TYR A 173 5.33 -19.60 -1.33
C TYR A 173 3.83 -19.56 -1.05
N ASP A 174 3.43 -20.17 0.07
CA ASP A 174 2.16 -19.85 0.69
C ASP A 174 2.33 -18.59 1.53
N ILE A 175 1.50 -17.57 1.31
CA ILE A 175 1.58 -16.30 2.03
C ILE A 175 0.42 -16.18 3.00
N THR A 176 0.73 -15.78 4.24
CA THR A 176 -0.27 -15.39 5.24
C THR A 176 -0.01 -13.94 5.65
N ILE A 177 -0.95 -13.05 5.34
CA ILE A 177 -0.87 -11.64 5.73
C ILE A 177 -1.59 -11.46 7.05
N LYS A 178 -0.82 -11.20 8.12
CA LYS A 178 -1.33 -10.91 9.46
C LYS A 178 -1.35 -9.39 9.69
N ARG A 179 -1.73 -8.98 10.89
CA ARG A 179 -1.81 -7.57 11.25
C ARG A 179 -0.49 -6.82 11.04
N ASP A 180 0.60 -7.36 11.58
CA ASP A 180 1.89 -6.65 11.67
C ASP A 180 3.02 -7.39 10.94
N VAL A 181 2.74 -8.57 10.39
CA VAL A 181 3.73 -9.40 9.68
C VAL A 181 3.14 -10.08 8.47
N VAL A 182 3.99 -10.44 7.51
CA VAL A 182 3.71 -11.38 6.43
C VAL A 182 4.53 -12.64 6.66
N GLU A 183 3.89 -13.78 6.57
CA GLU A 183 4.54 -15.09 6.65
C GLU A 183 4.65 -15.69 5.26
N PHE A 184 5.84 -16.14 4.92
CA PHE A 184 6.13 -16.89 3.70
C PHE A 184 6.54 -18.30 4.07
N ARG A 185 5.87 -19.30 3.52
CA ARG A 185 6.16 -20.72 3.67
C ARG A 185 6.48 -21.30 2.30
N GLU A 186 7.59 -21.98 2.15
CA GLU A 186 7.90 -22.77 0.94
C GLU A 186 6.86 -23.87 0.76
N ARG A 187 6.42 -24.06 -0.49
CA ARG A 187 5.47 -25.12 -0.85
C ARG A 187 6.15 -26.46 -1.00
#